data_eabf6fa061ad09952b2c000b7c09d8d9
#
_entry.id   eabf6fa061ad09952b2c000b7c09d8d9
#
_cell.length_a   1.000
_cell.length_b   1.000
_cell.length_c   1.000
_cell.angle_alpha   90.00
_cell.angle_beta   90.00
_cell.angle_gamma   90.00
#
_symmetry.space_group_name_H-M   'P 1'
#
loop_
_entity.id
_entity.type
_entity.pdbx_description
1 polymer ?
#
loop_
_entity_poly.entity_id
_entity_poly.type
_entity_poly.pdbx_seq_one_letter_code
_entity_poly.pdbx_strand_id
1 'polypeptide(L)'
;MKKRLLLLLLLLGPLGAAAQVRFETKSTDAVREMALRSGKLVLIDLYATWCPPCRLMEREVFSLREVGEFVEKRFVAAKYDVDKYTGRALMRRYGSGSIPLYLVFDTDGNLLGRITGASDAETFMRNLARIADSARKQEQQ
;
A
#
# COMPACT_ATOMS: atom_id res chain seq x y z
N MET A 1 38.07 46.10 14.68
CA MET A 1 37.80 45.22 13.53
C MET A 1 36.95 44.05 14.01
N LYS A 2 35.65 44.05 13.71
CA LYS A 2 34.71 43.04 14.17
C LYS A 2 34.66 41.92 13.12
N LYS A 3 35.23 40.75 13.42
CA LYS A 3 35.16 39.57 12.60
C LYS A 3 33.72 39.04 12.63
N ARG A 4 32.99 39.19 11.54
CA ARG A 4 31.68 38.56 11.32
C ARG A 4 31.93 37.10 10.97
N LEU A 5 31.74 36.21 11.96
CA LEU A 5 31.71 34.79 11.77
C LEU A 5 30.37 34.42 11.11
N LEU A 6 30.41 34.19 9.81
CA LEU A 6 29.26 33.69 9.07
C LEU A 6 29.04 32.20 9.46
N LEU A 7 28.06 31.95 10.33
CA LEU A 7 27.61 30.60 10.64
C LEU A 7 26.83 30.06 9.41
N LEU A 8 27.51 29.26 8.61
CA LEU A 8 26.88 28.49 7.54
C LEU A 8 26.07 27.37 8.17
N LEU A 9 24.77 27.60 8.43
CA LEU A 9 23.83 26.54 8.81
C LEU A 9 23.64 25.65 7.59
N LEU A 10 24.37 24.52 7.57
CA LEU A 10 24.09 23.40 6.70
C LEU A 10 22.73 22.84 7.11
N LEU A 11 21.69 23.18 6.37
CA LEU A 11 20.40 22.50 6.39
C LEU A 11 20.59 21.09 5.82
N LEU A 12 21.03 20.17 6.67
CA LEU A 12 20.83 18.75 6.40
C LEU A 12 19.31 18.50 6.47
N GLY A 13 18.65 18.63 5.33
CA GLY A 13 17.31 18.11 5.18
C GLY A 13 17.31 16.61 5.51
N PRO A 14 16.23 16.05 6.08
CA PRO A 14 16.20 14.63 6.37
C PRO A 14 16.44 13.86 5.07
N LEU A 15 17.51 13.06 5.02
CA LEU A 15 17.68 12.05 3.98
C LEU A 15 16.43 11.18 4.07
N GLY A 16 15.51 11.34 3.10
CA GLY A 16 14.31 10.55 3.01
C GLY A 16 14.69 9.07 3.04
N ALA A 17 14.33 8.38 4.11
CA ALA A 17 14.44 6.93 4.17
C ALA A 17 13.83 6.38 2.89
N ALA A 18 14.54 5.49 2.19
CA ALA A 18 14.06 4.88 0.97
C ALA A 18 12.66 4.30 1.26
N ALA A 19 11.65 4.89 0.63
CA ALA A 19 10.26 4.60 0.94
C ALA A 19 9.87 3.27 0.30
N GLN A 20 10.14 2.17 0.98
CA GLN A 20 9.48 0.89 0.71
C GLN A 20 7.99 1.00 1.06
N VAL A 21 7.15 0.11 0.53
CA VAL A 21 5.73 0.07 0.90
C VAL A 21 5.61 -0.17 2.40
N ARG A 22 4.93 0.74 3.09
CA ARG A 22 4.62 0.61 4.52
C ARG A 22 3.24 0.00 4.69
N PHE A 23 3.20 -1.18 5.26
CA PHE A 23 1.97 -1.90 5.56
C PHE A 23 1.55 -1.72 7.01
N GLU A 24 0.33 -1.28 7.22
CA GLU A 24 -0.32 -1.28 8.53
C GLU A 24 -0.73 -2.71 8.92
N THR A 25 -0.70 -2.96 10.23
CA THR A 25 -1.18 -4.23 10.83
C THR A 25 -2.34 -3.99 11.80
N LYS A 26 -2.91 -2.80 11.76
CA LYS A 26 -4.07 -2.39 12.56
C LYS A 26 -5.34 -3.11 12.10
N SER A 27 -6.44 -2.94 12.84
CA SER A 27 -7.75 -3.43 12.40
C SER A 27 -8.18 -2.81 11.08
N THR A 28 -9.02 -3.49 10.32
CA THR A 28 -9.56 -2.99 9.05
C THR A 28 -10.28 -1.66 9.20
N ASP A 29 -11.00 -1.46 10.33
CA ASP A 29 -11.68 -0.20 10.61
C ASP A 29 -10.71 0.95 10.82
N ALA A 30 -9.62 0.71 11.57
CA ALA A 30 -8.57 1.71 11.78
C ALA A 30 -7.86 2.09 10.46
N VAL A 31 -7.59 1.12 9.59
CA VAL A 31 -7.00 1.35 8.27
C VAL A 31 -7.95 2.17 7.39
N ARG A 32 -9.24 1.84 7.40
CA ARG A 32 -10.26 2.61 6.67
C ARG A 32 -10.37 4.05 7.17
N GLU A 33 -10.34 4.25 8.49
CA GLU A 33 -10.35 5.59 9.07
C GLU A 33 -9.11 6.41 8.68
N MET A 34 -7.94 5.80 8.65
CA MET A 34 -6.72 6.45 8.15
C MET A 34 -6.86 6.86 6.67
N ALA A 35 -7.43 6.00 5.85
CA ALA A 35 -7.69 6.29 4.44
C ALA A 35 -8.68 7.44 4.27
N LEU A 36 -9.78 7.44 5.02
CA LEU A 36 -10.78 8.50 5.02
C LEU A 36 -10.16 9.87 5.39
N ARG A 37 -9.37 9.92 6.46
CA ARG A 37 -8.71 11.16 6.91
C ARG A 37 -7.68 11.69 5.92
N SER A 38 -7.04 10.83 5.15
CA SER A 38 -6.00 11.20 4.20
C SER A 38 -6.49 11.35 2.75
N GLY A 39 -7.78 11.08 2.49
CA GLY A 39 -8.36 11.11 1.15
C GLY A 39 -7.76 10.06 0.21
N LYS A 40 -7.41 8.89 0.77
CA LYS A 40 -6.77 7.78 0.04
C LYS A 40 -7.67 6.57 -0.03
N LEU A 41 -7.38 5.67 -0.98
CA LEU A 41 -7.99 4.35 -1.04
C LEU A 41 -7.32 3.40 -0.04
N VAL A 42 -7.93 2.25 0.21
CA VAL A 42 -7.35 1.17 1.02
C VAL A 42 -6.80 0.10 0.10
N LEU A 43 -5.54 -0.30 0.32
CA LEU A 43 -4.90 -1.44 -0.31
C LEU A 43 -4.64 -2.51 0.75
N ILE A 44 -5.19 -3.70 0.56
CA ILE A 44 -4.98 -4.84 1.46
C ILE A 44 -4.20 -5.93 0.73
N ASP A 45 -3.07 -6.34 1.31
CA ASP A 45 -2.30 -7.51 0.91
C ASP A 45 -2.70 -8.71 1.78
N LEU A 46 -3.28 -9.73 1.18
CA LEU A 46 -3.54 -11.02 1.80
C LEU A 46 -2.39 -11.99 1.45
N TYR A 47 -1.65 -12.39 2.46
CA TYR A 47 -0.45 -13.19 2.33
C TYR A 47 -0.41 -14.33 3.35
N ALA A 48 0.59 -15.19 3.24
CA ALA A 48 0.99 -16.13 4.28
C ALA A 48 2.51 -16.18 4.41
N THR A 49 3.02 -16.51 5.59
CA THR A 49 4.46 -16.59 5.85
C THR A 49 5.16 -17.71 5.04
N TRP A 50 4.44 -18.77 4.71
CA TRP A 50 4.92 -19.91 3.92
C TRP A 50 4.78 -19.73 2.40
N CYS A 51 4.23 -18.62 1.93
CA CYS A 51 3.91 -18.36 0.52
C CYS A 51 5.13 -17.82 -0.26
N PRO A 52 5.77 -18.60 -1.15
CA PRO A 52 6.94 -18.14 -1.89
C PRO A 52 6.69 -16.92 -2.79
N PRO A 53 5.59 -16.83 -3.59
CA PRO A 53 5.32 -15.64 -4.38
C PRO A 53 5.01 -14.39 -3.53
N CYS A 54 4.48 -14.54 -2.32
CA CYS A 54 4.31 -13.41 -1.39
C CYS A 54 5.66 -12.85 -0.96
N ARG A 55 6.62 -13.71 -0.60
CA ARG A 55 7.98 -13.29 -0.27
C ARG A 55 8.73 -12.68 -1.45
N LEU A 56 8.45 -13.13 -2.67
CA LEU A 56 8.99 -12.54 -3.89
C LEU A 56 8.53 -11.09 -4.02
N MET A 57 7.23 -10.82 -3.84
CA MET A 57 6.68 -9.47 -3.88
C MET A 57 7.30 -8.56 -2.82
N GLU A 58 7.51 -9.06 -1.60
CA GLU A 58 8.17 -8.28 -0.54
C GLU A 58 9.59 -7.88 -0.91
N ARG A 59 10.40 -8.82 -1.44
CA ARG A 59 11.79 -8.55 -1.77
C ARG A 59 11.99 -7.72 -3.03
N GLU A 60 11.18 -7.92 -4.05
CA GLU A 60 11.46 -7.43 -5.41
C GLU A 60 10.52 -6.32 -5.88
N VAL A 61 9.40 -6.14 -5.17
CA VAL A 61 8.41 -5.11 -5.53
C VAL A 61 8.22 -4.12 -4.38
N PHE A 62 7.84 -4.58 -3.20
CA PHE A 62 7.50 -3.68 -2.09
C PHE A 62 8.72 -3.00 -1.46
N SER A 63 9.91 -3.53 -1.66
CA SER A 63 11.17 -2.90 -1.25
C SER A 63 11.60 -1.74 -2.12
N LEU A 64 11.02 -1.59 -3.32
CA LEU A 64 11.39 -0.55 -4.25
C LEU A 64 10.81 0.81 -3.84
N ARG A 65 11.65 1.83 -3.87
CA ARG A 65 11.26 3.21 -3.55
C ARG A 65 10.08 3.69 -4.39
N GLU A 66 10.16 3.47 -5.70
CA GLU A 66 9.13 3.90 -6.65
C GLU A 66 7.76 3.30 -6.35
N VAL A 67 7.73 2.03 -5.91
CA VAL A 67 6.48 1.36 -5.51
C VAL A 67 5.98 1.94 -4.18
N GLY A 68 6.88 2.15 -3.23
CA GLY A 68 6.55 2.76 -1.94
C GLY A 68 5.93 4.15 -2.09
N GLU A 69 6.56 5.02 -2.87
CA GLU A 69 6.07 6.38 -3.17
C GLU A 69 4.73 6.35 -3.92
N PHE A 70 4.59 5.46 -4.89
CA PHE A 70 3.35 5.28 -5.64
C PHE A 70 2.19 4.86 -4.73
N VAL A 71 2.42 3.87 -3.86
CA VAL A 71 1.41 3.36 -2.92
C VAL A 71 1.09 4.42 -1.87
N GLU A 72 2.10 5.02 -1.24
CA GLU A 72 1.89 6.01 -0.19
C GLU A 72 1.08 7.22 -0.68
N LYS A 73 1.27 7.64 -1.93
CA LYS A 73 0.54 8.75 -2.52
C LYS A 73 -0.96 8.49 -2.67
N ARG A 74 -1.37 7.25 -2.91
CA ARG A 74 -2.74 6.90 -3.33
C ARG A 74 -3.50 6.02 -2.35
N PHE A 75 -2.78 5.28 -1.51
CA PHE A 75 -3.36 4.23 -0.67
C PHE A 75 -2.86 4.33 0.77
N VAL A 76 -3.70 3.90 1.70
CA VAL A 76 -3.26 3.36 2.98
C VAL A 76 -3.17 1.85 2.79
N ALA A 77 -1.96 1.31 2.87
CA ALA A 77 -1.71 -0.11 2.68
C ALA A 77 -1.71 -0.86 4.01
N ALA A 78 -2.35 -2.02 4.02
CA ALA A 78 -2.34 -2.94 5.16
C ALA A 78 -2.09 -4.37 4.68
N LYS A 79 -1.55 -5.23 5.55
CA LYS A 79 -1.37 -6.65 5.22
C LYS A 79 -1.90 -7.55 6.32
N TYR A 80 -2.54 -8.64 5.91
CA TYR A 80 -3.12 -9.62 6.82
C TYR A 80 -2.77 -11.04 6.39
N ASP A 81 -2.25 -11.81 7.35
CA ASP A 81 -1.94 -13.21 7.17
C ASP A 81 -3.26 -14.03 7.09
N VAL A 82 -3.45 -14.80 6.02
CA VAL A 82 -4.66 -15.62 5.80
C VAL A 82 -4.79 -16.76 6.81
N ASP A 83 -3.72 -17.12 7.52
CA ASP A 83 -3.76 -18.07 8.62
C ASP A 83 -4.24 -17.44 9.94
N LYS A 84 -4.39 -16.11 9.98
CA LYS A 84 -4.92 -15.37 11.13
C LYS A 84 -6.38 -14.98 10.93
N TYR A 85 -7.05 -14.59 12.01
CA TYR A 85 -8.49 -14.32 12.01
C TYR A 85 -8.93 -13.33 10.93
N THR A 86 -8.33 -12.14 10.90
CA THR A 86 -8.71 -11.06 9.96
C THR A 86 -8.43 -11.46 8.50
N GLY A 87 -7.24 -11.96 8.20
CA GLY A 87 -6.88 -12.38 6.84
C GLY A 87 -7.76 -13.52 6.34
N ARG A 88 -8.07 -14.49 7.21
CA ARG A 88 -8.98 -15.58 6.90
C ARG A 88 -10.40 -15.10 6.60
N ALA A 89 -10.90 -14.14 7.38
CA ALA A 89 -12.23 -13.56 7.15
C ALA A 89 -12.30 -12.80 5.82
N LEU A 90 -11.27 -11.99 5.52
CA LEU A 90 -11.17 -11.27 4.25
C LEU A 90 -11.05 -12.21 3.05
N MET A 91 -10.25 -13.28 3.18
CA MET A 91 -10.11 -14.29 2.13
C MET A 91 -11.44 -15.01 1.85
N ARG A 92 -12.20 -15.38 2.88
CA ARG A 92 -13.53 -16.00 2.71
C ARG A 92 -14.52 -15.08 2.02
N ARG A 93 -14.45 -13.77 2.32
CA ARG A 93 -15.42 -12.79 1.80
C ARG A 93 -15.08 -12.32 0.39
N TYR A 94 -13.80 -12.11 0.09
CA TYR A 94 -13.36 -11.42 -1.12
C TYR A 94 -12.44 -12.24 -2.00
N GLY A 95 -11.91 -13.34 -1.51
CA GLY A 95 -10.89 -14.13 -2.19
C GLY A 95 -11.43 -15.35 -2.92
N SER A 96 -10.52 -15.99 -3.67
CA SER A 96 -10.73 -17.25 -4.37
C SER A 96 -9.84 -18.38 -3.83
N GLY A 97 -9.16 -18.15 -2.70
CA GLY A 97 -8.22 -19.11 -2.09
C GLY A 97 -6.77 -18.96 -2.57
N SER A 98 -6.49 -18.11 -3.55
CA SER A 98 -5.13 -17.88 -4.06
C SER A 98 -4.48 -16.68 -3.37
N ILE A 99 -3.18 -16.78 -3.06
CA ILE A 99 -2.33 -15.72 -2.52
C ILE A 99 -1.01 -15.61 -3.32
N PRO A 100 -0.37 -14.39 -3.37
CA PRO A 100 -0.84 -13.14 -2.81
C PRO A 100 -2.12 -12.65 -3.48
N LEU A 101 -2.98 -12.00 -2.71
CA LEU A 101 -4.21 -11.36 -3.22
C LEU A 101 -4.26 -9.92 -2.71
N TYR A 102 -4.36 -8.98 -3.62
CA TYR A 102 -4.46 -7.56 -3.31
C TYR A 102 -5.89 -7.10 -3.54
N LEU A 103 -6.47 -6.48 -2.51
CA LEU A 103 -7.82 -5.94 -2.54
C LEU A 103 -7.74 -4.41 -2.44
N VAL A 104 -8.47 -3.72 -3.29
CA VAL A 104 -8.58 -2.27 -3.24
C VAL A 104 -10.00 -1.88 -2.86
N PHE A 105 -10.14 -1.05 -1.82
CA PHE A 105 -11.41 -0.54 -1.34
C PHE A 105 -11.45 0.98 -1.36
N ASP A 106 -12.65 1.53 -1.50
CA ASP A 106 -12.92 2.92 -1.17
C ASP A 106 -13.05 3.13 0.36
N THR A 107 -13.28 4.37 0.77
CA THR A 107 -13.45 4.74 2.18
C THR A 107 -14.80 4.32 2.76
N ASP A 108 -15.76 3.96 1.93
CA ASP A 108 -17.07 3.42 2.34
C ASP A 108 -17.01 1.91 2.57
N GLY A 109 -15.92 1.26 2.16
CA GLY A 109 -15.69 -0.17 2.31
C GLY A 109 -16.16 -0.98 1.10
N ASN A 110 -16.45 -0.33 -0.03
CA ASN A 110 -16.79 -1.01 -1.27
C ASN A 110 -15.53 -1.55 -1.95
N LEU A 111 -15.56 -2.78 -2.41
CA LEU A 111 -14.46 -3.37 -3.16
C LEU A 111 -14.43 -2.80 -4.58
N LEU A 112 -13.34 -2.12 -4.91
CA LEU A 112 -13.10 -1.52 -6.22
C LEU A 112 -12.43 -2.47 -7.20
N GLY A 113 -11.58 -3.39 -6.70
CA GLY A 113 -10.91 -4.35 -7.56
C GLY A 113 -9.99 -5.30 -6.80
N ARG A 114 -9.51 -6.31 -7.54
CA ARG A 114 -8.60 -7.36 -7.07
C ARG A 114 -7.42 -7.53 -8.01
N ILE A 115 -6.26 -7.85 -7.45
CA ILE A 115 -5.08 -8.29 -8.20
C ILE A 115 -4.64 -9.61 -7.56
N THR A 116 -4.49 -10.66 -8.34
CA THR A 116 -4.11 -11.99 -7.85
C THR A 116 -2.74 -12.37 -8.37
N GLY A 117 -1.91 -12.91 -7.48
CA GLY A 117 -0.59 -13.44 -7.81
C GLY A 117 0.52 -12.39 -7.80
N ALA A 118 1.75 -12.87 -7.98
CA ALA A 118 2.93 -12.03 -8.07
C ALA A 118 3.10 -11.46 -9.49
N SER A 119 3.70 -10.28 -9.58
CA SER A 119 4.08 -9.62 -10.82
C SER A 119 5.30 -8.73 -10.60
N ASP A 120 5.89 -8.20 -11.68
CA ASP A 120 6.88 -7.14 -11.57
C ASP A 120 6.27 -5.83 -11.07
N ALA A 121 7.13 -4.89 -10.66
CA ALA A 121 6.73 -3.61 -10.09
C ALA A 121 5.88 -2.75 -11.03
N GLU A 122 6.26 -2.68 -12.32
CA GLU A 122 5.53 -1.90 -13.31
C GLU A 122 4.12 -2.43 -13.51
N THR A 123 3.98 -3.74 -13.67
CA THR A 123 2.68 -4.41 -13.82
C THR A 123 1.82 -4.23 -12.57
N PHE A 124 2.41 -4.34 -11.37
CA PHE A 124 1.70 -4.13 -10.11
C PHE A 124 1.15 -2.71 -10.01
N MET A 125 2.00 -1.69 -10.22
CA MET A 125 1.59 -0.29 -10.17
C MET A 125 0.55 0.06 -11.24
N ARG A 126 0.71 -0.46 -12.47
CA ARG A 126 -0.26 -0.25 -13.56
C ARG A 126 -1.63 -0.84 -13.23
N ASN A 127 -1.69 -2.02 -12.62
CA ASN A 127 -2.94 -2.64 -12.21
C ASN A 127 -3.62 -1.84 -11.09
N LEU A 128 -2.86 -1.39 -10.08
CA LEU A 128 -3.39 -0.52 -9.02
C LEU A 128 -3.88 0.82 -9.57
N ALA A 129 -3.14 1.44 -10.48
CA ALA A 129 -3.55 2.70 -11.12
C ALA A 129 -4.88 2.54 -11.86
N ARG A 130 -5.04 1.46 -12.63
CA ARG A 130 -6.29 1.18 -13.37
C ARG A 130 -7.49 1.09 -12.44
N ILE A 131 -7.36 0.38 -11.31
CA ILE A 131 -8.44 0.27 -10.31
C ILE A 131 -8.77 1.64 -9.71
N ALA A 132 -7.76 2.38 -9.27
CA ALA A 132 -7.93 3.69 -8.66
C ALA A 132 -8.53 4.73 -9.62
N ASP A 133 -8.12 4.73 -10.89
CA ASP A 133 -8.62 5.67 -11.89
C ASP A 133 -10.06 5.35 -12.32
N SER A 134 -10.44 4.06 -12.32
CA SER A 134 -11.84 3.65 -12.57
C SER A 134 -12.77 4.12 -11.47
N ALA A 135 -12.35 4.01 -10.21
CA ALA A 135 -13.13 4.50 -9.07
C ALA A 135 -13.39 6.01 -9.16
N ARG A 136 -12.33 6.79 -9.46
CA ARG A 136 -12.43 8.26 -9.58
C ARG A 136 -13.38 8.69 -10.70
N LYS A 137 -13.47 7.96 -11.80
CA LYS A 137 -14.40 8.25 -12.89
C LYS A 137 -15.86 8.00 -12.49
N GLN A 138 -16.12 7.02 -11.64
CA GLN A 138 -17.48 6.73 -11.15
C GLN A 138 -17.99 7.81 -10.19
N GLU A 139 -17.11 8.40 -9.37
CA GLU A 139 -17.46 9.51 -8.47
C GLU A 139 -17.80 10.81 -9.20
N GLN A 140 -17.37 10.97 -10.46
CA GLN A 140 -17.59 12.18 -11.28
C GLN A 140 -18.84 12.09 -12.18
N GLN A 141 -19.57 10.98 -12.18
CA GLN A 141 -20.78 10.76 -12.97
C GLN A 141 -22.04 10.88 -12.12
#